data_b28a637ae10e3c1649a3e47e11e06514
#
_entry.id   b28a637ae10e3c1649a3e47e11e06514
#
_cell.length_a   1.000
_cell.length_b   1.000
_cell.length_c   1.000
_cell.angle_alpha   90.00
_cell.angle_beta   90.00
_cell.angle_gamma   90.00
#
_symmetry.space_group_name_H-M   'P 1'
#
loop_
_entity.id
_entity.type
_entity.pdbx_description
1 polymer ?
#
loop_
_entity_poly.entity_id
_entity_poly.type
_entity_poly.pdbx_seq_one_letter_code
_entity_poly.pdbx_strand_id
1 'polypeptide(L)'
;MTQLFGLGNAIVDVEVNVEDAFLTAQNLPKGQMTLVDSDQIRSLTSALEGLQMHRCSGGSAANTVFAATGFGLKTSYTCKVADDVNGRYFTEEMGAAGITLNSSCLSTNTTASSGQCLYTLSLHDALPI
;
A
#
# COMPACT_ATOMS: atom_id res chain seq x y z
N MET A 1 26.91 -0.50 8.98
CA MET A 1 26.14 -0.62 10.24
C MET A 1 24.81 0.11 10.03
N THR A 2 23.69 -0.52 10.31
CA THR A 2 22.34 0.11 10.25
C THR A 2 22.24 1.18 11.34
N GLN A 3 21.76 2.37 10.98
CA GLN A 3 21.59 3.51 11.89
C GLN A 3 20.15 3.64 12.39
N LEU A 4 19.19 3.20 11.57
CA LEU A 4 17.77 3.16 11.92
C LEU A 4 17.19 1.82 11.50
N PHE A 5 16.49 1.16 12.43
CA PHE A 5 15.74 -0.05 12.18
C PHE A 5 14.25 0.20 12.40
N GLY A 6 13.44 -0.10 11.40
CA GLY A 6 11.98 -0.03 11.47
C GLY A 6 11.33 -1.41 11.50
N LEU A 7 10.26 -1.52 12.25
CA LEU A 7 9.37 -2.67 12.29
C LEU A 7 7.94 -2.19 12.19
N GLY A 8 7.16 -2.73 11.25
CA GLY A 8 5.76 -2.32 11.11
C GLY A 8 5.02 -3.07 10.01
N ASN A 9 3.77 -2.68 9.84
CA ASN A 9 2.93 -3.22 8.78
C ASN A 9 3.30 -2.58 7.43
N ALA A 10 3.45 -3.42 6.42
CA ALA A 10 3.55 -3.00 5.04
C ALA A 10 2.15 -2.79 4.47
N ILE A 11 1.93 -1.66 3.85
CA ILE A 11 0.68 -1.32 3.17
C ILE A 11 1.05 -0.79 1.79
N VAL A 12 0.32 -1.18 0.77
CA VAL A 12 0.42 -0.56 -0.54
C VAL A 12 -0.79 0.35 -0.73
N ASP A 13 -0.53 1.62 -0.88
CA ASP A 13 -1.53 2.61 -1.20
C ASP A 13 -1.78 2.59 -2.72
N VAL A 14 -3.03 2.38 -3.10
CA VAL A 14 -3.49 2.35 -4.49
C VAL A 14 -4.45 3.50 -4.71
N GLU A 15 -4.01 4.46 -5.50
CA GLU A 15 -4.79 5.65 -5.84
C GLU A 15 -5.44 5.47 -7.21
N VAL A 16 -6.72 5.81 -7.31
CA VAL A 16 -7.49 5.74 -8.56
C VAL A 16 -8.54 6.86 -8.61
N ASN A 17 -8.68 7.48 -9.78
CA ASN A 17 -9.72 8.47 -10.02
C ASN A 17 -11.02 7.78 -10.42
N VAL A 18 -12.10 8.05 -9.69
CA VAL A 18 -13.44 7.49 -9.95
C VAL A 18 -14.51 8.58 -9.88
N GLU A 19 -15.61 8.33 -10.55
CA GLU A 19 -16.83 9.14 -10.46
C GLU A 19 -17.61 8.81 -9.16
N ASP A 20 -18.36 9.75 -8.62
CA ASP A 20 -19.23 9.54 -7.45
C ASP A 20 -20.24 8.41 -7.65
N ALA A 21 -20.65 8.18 -8.89
CA ALA A 21 -21.51 7.06 -9.26
C ALA A 21 -20.88 5.69 -8.94
N PHE A 22 -19.57 5.56 -9.08
CA PHE A 22 -18.84 4.34 -8.70
C PHE A 22 -18.95 4.08 -7.21
N LEU A 23 -18.71 5.10 -6.38
CA LEU A 23 -18.81 4.96 -4.92
C LEU A 23 -20.20 4.53 -4.48
N THR A 24 -21.23 5.15 -5.10
CA THR A 24 -22.64 4.81 -4.86
C THR A 24 -22.94 3.36 -5.24
N ALA A 25 -22.48 2.93 -6.41
CA ALA A 25 -22.70 1.55 -6.91
C ALA A 25 -22.00 0.50 -6.02
N GLN A 26 -20.89 0.85 -5.39
CA GLN A 26 -20.14 -0.03 -4.49
C GLN A 26 -20.57 0.11 -3.01
N ASN A 27 -21.59 0.90 -2.70
CA ASN A 27 -22.02 1.22 -1.32
C ASN A 27 -20.89 1.77 -0.44
N LEU A 28 -20.01 2.58 -1.01
CA LEU A 28 -18.90 3.20 -0.30
C LEU A 28 -19.26 4.65 0.04
N PRO A 29 -19.31 5.01 1.34
CA PRO A 29 -19.59 6.38 1.74
C PRO A 29 -18.40 7.28 1.39
N LYS A 30 -18.67 8.36 0.65
CA LYS A 30 -17.66 9.35 0.28
C LYS A 30 -17.08 10.03 1.52
N GLY A 31 -15.75 10.21 1.56
CA GLY A 31 -15.06 10.90 2.65
C GLY A 31 -14.94 10.11 3.95
N GLN A 32 -15.20 8.81 3.91
CA GLN A 32 -15.06 7.92 5.06
C GLN A 32 -14.16 6.74 4.75
N MET A 33 -13.33 6.36 5.71
CA MET A 33 -12.58 5.11 5.63
C MET A 33 -13.50 3.94 5.92
N THR A 34 -13.55 2.98 5.01
CA THR A 34 -14.32 1.73 5.16
C THR A 34 -13.36 0.57 5.25
N LEU A 35 -13.41 -0.17 6.35
CA LEU A 35 -12.66 -1.42 6.47
C LEU A 35 -13.37 -2.50 5.66
N VAL A 36 -12.62 -3.15 4.78
CA VAL A 36 -13.11 -4.20 3.88
C VAL A 36 -12.31 -5.49 4.07
N ASP A 37 -12.93 -6.62 3.79
CA ASP A 37 -12.26 -7.91 3.79
C ASP A 37 -11.57 -8.21 2.44
N SER A 38 -10.88 -9.36 2.37
CA SER A 38 -10.14 -9.77 1.17
C SER A 38 -11.02 -10.00 -0.06
N ASP A 39 -12.27 -10.40 0.12
CA ASP A 39 -13.19 -10.64 -1.00
C ASP A 39 -13.75 -9.32 -1.53
N GLN A 40 -14.07 -8.41 -0.63
CA GLN A 40 -14.52 -7.06 -0.97
C GLN A 40 -13.43 -6.27 -1.70
N ILE A 41 -12.18 -6.28 -1.20
CA ILE A 41 -11.08 -5.56 -1.87
C ILE A 41 -10.80 -6.15 -3.25
N ARG A 42 -10.92 -7.46 -3.43
CA ARG A 42 -10.76 -8.14 -4.71
C ARG A 42 -11.86 -7.72 -5.69
N SER A 43 -13.10 -7.68 -5.24
CA SER A 43 -14.25 -7.21 -6.03
C SER A 43 -14.07 -5.76 -6.46
N LEU A 44 -13.66 -4.88 -5.54
CA LEU A 44 -13.40 -3.47 -5.83
C LEU A 44 -12.27 -3.32 -6.86
N THR A 45 -11.17 -4.06 -6.68
CA THR A 45 -10.03 -4.02 -7.61
C THR A 45 -10.44 -4.48 -9.01
N SER A 46 -11.26 -5.55 -9.11
CA SER A 46 -11.80 -5.99 -10.41
C SER A 46 -12.73 -4.96 -11.05
N ALA A 47 -13.53 -4.26 -10.26
CA ALA A 47 -14.41 -3.20 -10.78
C ALA A 47 -13.63 -1.97 -11.28
N LEU A 48 -12.36 -1.83 -10.89
CA LEU A 48 -11.47 -0.75 -11.31
C LEU A 48 -10.55 -1.16 -12.48
N GLU A 49 -10.67 -2.39 -12.99
CA GLU A 49 -9.88 -2.85 -14.13
C GLU A 49 -10.06 -1.93 -15.34
N GLY A 50 -8.96 -1.56 -15.95
CA GLY A 50 -8.93 -0.62 -17.08
C GLY A 50 -8.79 0.86 -16.70
N LEU A 51 -8.88 1.21 -15.41
CA LEU A 51 -8.56 2.54 -14.94
C LEU A 51 -7.06 2.67 -14.60
N GLN A 52 -6.56 3.88 -14.74
CA GLN A 52 -5.18 4.18 -14.33
C GLN A 52 -5.08 4.18 -12.80
N MET A 53 -4.23 3.31 -12.26
CA MET A 53 -3.96 3.22 -10.84
C MET A 53 -2.52 3.63 -10.55
N HIS A 54 -2.35 4.45 -9.53
CA HIS A 54 -1.05 4.77 -8.95
C HIS A 54 -0.84 3.95 -7.68
N ARG A 55 0.37 3.39 -7.53
CA ARG A 55 0.76 2.66 -6.33
C ARG A 55 1.93 3.34 -5.65
N CYS A 56 1.94 3.32 -4.33
CA CYS A 56 3.11 3.67 -3.52
C CYS A 56 3.15 2.82 -2.24
N SER A 57 4.35 2.59 -1.75
CA SER A 57 4.53 1.92 -0.46
C SER A 57 4.12 2.85 0.66
N GLY A 58 3.32 2.33 1.60
CA GLY A 58 2.78 3.06 2.74
C GLY A 58 2.99 2.32 4.06
N GLY A 59 2.42 2.89 5.11
CA GLY A 59 2.58 2.44 6.47
C GLY A 59 3.50 3.38 7.28
N SER A 60 3.08 3.73 8.50
CA SER A 60 3.75 4.78 9.30
C SER A 60 5.23 4.53 9.53
N ALA A 61 5.61 3.29 9.91
CA ALA A 61 7.01 2.93 10.12
C ALA A 61 7.78 2.86 8.80
N ALA A 62 7.16 2.38 7.72
CA ALA A 62 7.76 2.34 6.39
C ALA A 62 8.07 3.77 5.89
N ASN A 63 7.11 4.68 5.99
CA ASN A 63 7.29 6.09 5.62
C ASN A 63 8.41 6.77 6.42
N THR A 64 8.51 6.46 7.72
CA THR A 64 9.58 6.98 8.58
C THR A 64 10.95 6.50 8.11
N VAL A 65 11.08 5.20 7.83
CA VAL A 65 12.33 4.60 7.36
C VAL A 65 12.70 5.14 5.98
N PHE A 66 11.71 5.28 5.09
CA PHE A 66 11.90 5.83 3.76
C PHE A 66 12.42 7.27 3.81
N ALA A 67 11.80 8.13 4.63
CA ALA A 67 12.24 9.49 4.83
C ALA A 67 13.66 9.56 5.41
N ALA A 68 13.97 8.74 6.42
CA ALA A 68 15.31 8.67 7.02
C ALA A 68 16.38 8.25 6.01
N THR A 69 16.04 7.31 5.10
CA THR A 69 16.93 6.92 4.01
C THR A 69 17.19 8.09 3.06
N GLY A 70 16.14 8.85 2.73
CA GLY A 70 16.26 10.06 1.91
C GLY A 70 17.15 11.14 2.54
N PHE A 71 17.26 11.18 3.87
CA PHE A 71 18.21 12.03 4.61
C PHE A 71 19.62 11.43 4.72
N GLY A 72 19.87 10.29 4.07
CA GLY A 72 21.20 9.68 3.99
C GLY A 72 21.53 8.69 5.11
N LEU A 73 20.56 8.29 5.93
CA LEU A 73 20.79 7.26 6.95
C LEU A 73 20.83 5.87 6.29
N LYS A 74 21.66 4.99 6.86
CA LYS A 74 21.61 3.55 6.54
C LYS A 74 20.49 2.90 7.33
N THR A 75 19.46 2.48 6.63
CA THR A 75 18.23 1.98 7.24
C THR A 75 17.95 0.53 6.92
N SER A 76 17.20 -0.12 7.79
CA SER A 76 16.62 -1.43 7.53
C SER A 76 15.17 -1.47 8.03
N TYR A 77 14.37 -2.30 7.39
CA TYR A 77 12.95 -2.43 7.70
C TYR A 77 12.53 -3.90 7.72
N THR A 78 11.74 -4.24 8.72
CA THR A 78 11.15 -5.58 8.85
C THR A 78 9.64 -5.47 8.82
N CYS A 79 9.05 -6.22 7.91
CA CYS A 79 7.61 -6.36 7.75
C CYS A 79 7.28 -7.76 7.23
N LYS A 80 6.03 -8.01 6.95
CA LYS A 80 5.56 -9.23 6.28
C LYS A 80 4.58 -8.87 5.18
N VAL A 81 4.84 -9.37 3.97
CA VAL A 81 3.96 -9.26 2.81
C VAL A 81 3.76 -10.62 2.16
N ALA A 82 2.68 -10.80 1.44
CA ALA A 82 2.46 -12.00 0.63
C ALA A 82 3.29 -11.93 -0.67
N ASP A 83 3.47 -13.07 -1.31
CA ASP A 83 4.05 -13.14 -2.65
C ASP A 83 2.96 -12.86 -3.71
N ASP A 84 2.43 -11.64 -3.66
CA ASP A 84 1.45 -11.11 -4.59
C ASP A 84 1.97 -9.82 -5.26
N VAL A 85 1.18 -9.23 -6.15
CA VAL A 85 1.58 -8.02 -6.90
C VAL A 85 1.96 -6.88 -5.97
N ASN A 86 1.19 -6.66 -4.90
CA ASN A 86 1.44 -5.58 -3.95
C ASN A 86 2.67 -5.86 -3.07
N GLY A 87 2.85 -7.10 -2.62
CA GLY A 87 4.01 -7.47 -1.81
C GLY A 87 5.32 -7.36 -2.58
N ARG A 88 5.33 -7.77 -3.84
CA ARG A 88 6.49 -7.59 -4.73
C ARG A 88 6.76 -6.10 -4.99
N TYR A 89 5.72 -5.34 -5.33
CA TYR A 89 5.84 -3.89 -5.51
C TYR A 89 6.46 -3.22 -4.28
N PHE A 90 5.93 -3.51 -3.07
CA PHE A 90 6.44 -2.96 -1.83
C PHE A 90 7.93 -3.27 -1.62
N THR A 91 8.32 -4.53 -1.79
CA THR A 91 9.71 -4.95 -1.57
C THR A 91 10.67 -4.36 -2.60
N GLU A 92 10.24 -4.24 -3.84
CA GLU A 92 11.03 -3.63 -4.93
C GLU A 92 11.22 -2.13 -4.70
N GLU A 93 10.15 -1.40 -4.36
CA GLU A 93 10.22 0.04 -4.13
C GLU A 93 11.09 0.40 -2.92
N MET A 94 10.91 -0.30 -1.80
CA MET A 94 11.73 -0.11 -0.61
C MET A 94 13.20 -0.45 -0.86
N GLY A 95 13.47 -1.53 -1.60
CA GLY A 95 14.83 -1.92 -1.99
C GLY A 95 15.48 -0.90 -2.94
N ALA A 96 14.74 -0.38 -3.92
CA ALA A 96 15.20 0.64 -4.84
C ALA A 96 15.55 1.96 -4.14
N ALA A 97 14.85 2.27 -3.04
CA ALA A 97 15.17 3.41 -2.18
C ALA A 97 16.44 3.22 -1.33
N GLY A 98 17.04 2.02 -1.34
CA GLY A 98 18.24 1.71 -0.56
C GLY A 98 17.98 1.21 0.86
N ILE A 99 16.74 0.83 1.16
CA ILE A 99 16.35 0.26 2.47
C ILE A 99 16.65 -1.24 2.46
N THR A 100 17.35 -1.72 3.47
CA THR A 100 17.61 -3.15 3.62
C THR A 100 16.39 -3.85 4.22
N LEU A 101 15.77 -4.73 3.45
CA LEU A 101 14.65 -5.54 3.93
C LEU A 101 15.12 -6.87 4.53
N ASN A 102 14.35 -7.38 5.50
CA ASN A 102 14.55 -8.73 6.02
C ASN A 102 14.30 -9.76 4.90
N SER A 103 15.16 -10.77 4.80
CA SER A 103 15.06 -11.84 3.80
C SER A 103 13.76 -12.67 3.88
N SER A 104 13.10 -12.68 5.03
CA SER A 104 11.80 -13.34 5.24
C SER A 104 10.60 -12.39 5.09
N CYS A 105 10.80 -11.20 4.57
CA CYS A 105 9.73 -10.21 4.38
C CYS A 105 8.64 -10.75 3.43
N LEU A 106 9.04 -11.29 2.28
CA LEU A 106 8.13 -11.88 1.30
C LEU A 106 7.76 -13.31 1.72
N SER A 107 6.47 -13.58 1.89
CA SER A 107 5.94 -14.88 2.29
C SER A 107 5.27 -15.59 1.10
N THR A 108 5.87 -16.68 0.65
CA THR A 108 5.34 -17.51 -0.43
C THR A 108 4.32 -18.55 0.05
N ASN A 109 4.16 -18.70 1.34
CA ASN A 109 3.38 -19.77 1.96
C ASN A 109 2.21 -19.21 2.81
N THR A 110 1.43 -18.29 2.23
CA THR A 110 0.28 -17.68 2.89
C THR A 110 -0.91 -17.61 1.93
N THR A 111 -2.10 -17.78 2.46
CA THR A 111 -3.37 -17.53 1.76
C THR A 111 -3.84 -16.08 1.93
N ALA A 112 -3.20 -15.33 2.82
CA ALA A 112 -3.49 -13.91 3.02
C ALA A 112 -2.86 -13.06 1.92
N SER A 113 -3.50 -11.97 1.55
CA SER A 113 -2.95 -10.95 0.66
C SER A 113 -2.15 -9.91 1.43
N SER A 114 -1.26 -9.21 0.73
CA SER A 114 -0.54 -8.05 1.26
C SER A 114 -1.52 -6.93 1.64
N GLY A 115 -1.20 -6.17 2.68
CA GLY A 115 -2.00 -5.03 3.11
C GLY A 115 -2.14 -4.00 2.00
N GLN A 116 -3.36 -3.54 1.77
CA GLN A 116 -3.68 -2.56 0.74
C GLN A 116 -4.63 -1.50 1.27
N CYS A 117 -4.39 -0.25 0.89
CA CYS A 117 -5.34 0.83 1.07
C CYS A 117 -5.72 1.38 -0.31
N LEU A 118 -7.01 1.40 -0.60
CA LEU A 118 -7.52 1.92 -1.86
C LEU A 118 -8.02 3.36 -1.63
N TYR A 119 -7.38 4.30 -2.31
CA TYR A 119 -7.77 5.72 -2.31
C TYR A 119 -8.52 6.04 -3.60
N THR A 120 -9.73 6.53 -3.45
CA THR A 120 -10.48 7.03 -4.58
C THR A 120 -10.46 8.56 -4.55
N LEU A 121 -9.92 9.18 -5.59
CA LEU A 121 -10.04 10.61 -5.80
C LEU A 121 -11.26 10.87 -6.67
N SER A 122 -12.21 11.65 -6.17
CA SER A 122 -13.26 12.23 -6.97
C SER A 122 -12.73 13.50 -7.62
N LEU A 123 -13.02 13.72 -8.89
CA LEU A 123 -12.59 14.90 -9.66
C LEU A 123 -13.02 16.24 -9.04
N HIS A 124 -13.88 16.23 -8.03
CA HIS A 124 -14.44 17.44 -7.41
C HIS A 124 -14.02 17.68 -5.96
N ASP A 125 -13.43 16.69 -5.28
CA ASP A 125 -13.04 16.86 -3.87
C ASP A 125 -11.80 16.02 -3.56
N ALA A 126 -10.63 16.63 -3.64
CA ALA A 126 -9.41 16.07 -3.07
C ALA A 126 -9.48 16.22 -1.53
N LEU A 127 -10.16 15.31 -0.86
CA LEU A 127 -10.03 15.16 0.58
C LEU A 127 -9.15 13.92 0.85
N PRO A 128 -7.98 14.11 1.47
CA PRO A 128 -7.21 12.98 1.98
C PRO A 128 -8.04 12.29 3.07
N ILE A 129 -8.21 11.02 2.88
CA ILE A 129 -8.83 10.14 3.89
C ILE A 129 -7.74 9.62 4.81
#